data_742080e0888f344078f7dc20d05bcdf2
#
_entry.id   742080e0888f344078f7dc20d05bcdf2
#
_cell.length_a   1.000
_cell.length_b   1.000
_cell.length_c   1.000
_cell.angle_alpha   90.00
_cell.angle_beta   90.00
_cell.angle_gamma   90.00
#
_symmetry.space_group_name_H-M   'P 1'
#
loop_
_entity.id
_entity.type
_entity.pdbx_description
1 polymer ?
#
loop_
_entity_poly.entity_id
_entity_poly.type
_entity_poly.pdbx_seq_one_letter_code
_entity_poly.pdbx_strand_id
1 'polypeptide(L)'
;LQHNQERMLLTIGCTDSLNIAVFAPLYDEILQSHSHLDLDIESHHSNELYDLLSEHKFDIGFVYQHLHYKNIIAEQIFEEKLYLVQSEHPVIPRAQVHTDELDSSMELFLSWDDNFQIWHDRWLSSVTRPHISADTITLLDRLWKKDENWMIAPESVIQELSHYRSLYVSELVNTPPNRVCYKIRHRYPKVSNKLAVEYFEHELERFLEKRHLHIPVGVVWHS
;
A
#
# COMPACT_ATOMS: atom_id res chain seq x y z
N LEU A 1 11.07 43.15 5.14
CA LEU A 1 9.67 42.75 5.14
C LEU A 1 9.63 41.25 4.82
N GLN A 2 9.68 40.37 5.86
CA GLN A 2 9.40 38.96 5.73
C GLN A 2 7.92 38.85 5.30
N HIS A 3 7.65 38.39 4.08
CA HIS A 3 6.34 37.93 3.70
C HIS A 3 6.03 36.72 4.60
N ASN A 4 5.14 36.93 5.55
CA ASN A 4 4.51 35.87 6.31
C ASN A 4 3.60 35.12 5.32
N GLN A 5 4.15 34.18 4.55
CA GLN A 5 3.32 33.27 3.75
C GLN A 5 2.53 32.45 4.75
N GLU A 6 1.21 32.55 4.71
CA GLU A 6 0.32 31.73 5.52
C GLU A 6 0.64 30.25 5.29
N ARG A 7 0.86 29.50 6.37
CA ARG A 7 1.06 28.06 6.28
C ARG A 7 -0.24 27.40 5.84
N MET A 8 -0.15 26.52 4.88
CA MET A 8 -1.28 25.74 4.39
C MET A 8 -1.25 24.38 5.10
N LEU A 9 -2.40 23.88 5.50
CA LEU A 9 -2.56 22.53 6.03
C LEU A 9 -3.27 21.66 5.00
N LEU A 10 -2.71 20.49 4.73
CA LEU A 10 -3.34 19.44 3.93
C LEU A 10 -3.59 18.21 4.80
N THR A 11 -4.84 17.77 4.88
CA THR A 11 -5.23 16.58 5.62
C THR A 11 -5.39 15.40 4.65
N ILE A 12 -4.66 14.31 4.90
CA ILE A 12 -4.58 13.14 4.02
C ILE A 12 -5.04 11.90 4.79
N GLY A 13 -6.06 11.22 4.26
CA GLY A 13 -6.47 9.90 4.74
C GLY A 13 -5.95 8.78 3.83
N CYS A 14 -5.30 7.78 4.39
CA CYS A 14 -4.69 6.73 3.59
C CYS A 14 -4.75 5.38 4.32
N THR A 15 -4.57 4.26 3.61
CA THR A 15 -4.34 2.98 4.27
C THR A 15 -2.89 2.87 4.74
N ASP A 16 -2.64 2.13 5.82
CA ASP A 16 -1.30 1.98 6.41
C ASP A 16 -0.26 1.55 5.37
N SER A 17 -0.56 0.53 4.57
CA SER A 17 0.37 0.02 3.56
C SER A 17 0.72 1.05 2.48
N LEU A 18 -0.22 1.94 2.09
CA LEU A 18 0.06 3.01 1.13
C LEU A 18 0.94 4.09 1.74
N ASN A 19 0.68 4.48 2.99
CA ASN A 19 1.49 5.47 3.68
C ASN A 19 2.95 5.03 3.77
N ILE A 20 3.19 3.80 4.22
CA ILE A 20 4.55 3.28 4.47
C ILE A 20 5.25 2.93 3.17
N ALA A 21 4.62 2.12 2.31
CA ALA A 21 5.31 1.50 1.18
C ALA A 21 5.22 2.32 -0.13
N VAL A 22 4.34 3.34 -0.20
CA VAL A 22 4.17 4.12 -1.44
C VAL A 22 4.43 5.60 -1.21
N PHE A 23 3.74 6.23 -0.26
CA PHE A 23 3.69 7.69 -0.20
C PHE A 23 4.69 8.35 0.75
N ALA A 24 5.34 7.60 1.65
CA ALA A 24 6.35 8.19 2.54
C ALA A 24 7.44 8.97 1.79
N PRO A 25 8.00 8.49 0.67
CA PRO A 25 8.96 9.27 -0.12
C PRO A 25 8.36 10.54 -0.75
N LEU A 26 7.11 10.51 -1.20
CA LEU A 26 6.41 11.69 -1.73
C LEU A 26 6.23 12.75 -0.63
N TYR A 27 5.82 12.34 0.56
CA TYR A 27 5.67 13.26 1.69
C TYR A 27 7.00 13.93 2.05
N ASP A 28 8.10 13.17 2.06
CA ASP A 28 9.43 13.68 2.31
C ASP A 28 9.87 14.70 1.24
N GLU A 29 9.69 14.40 -0.05
CA GLU A 29 9.97 15.32 -1.15
C GLU A 29 9.18 16.65 -1.03
N ILE A 30 7.90 16.56 -0.67
CA ILE A 30 7.03 17.73 -0.48
C ILE A 30 7.51 18.58 0.70
N LEU A 31 7.81 17.97 1.83
CA LEU A 31 8.26 18.67 3.05
C LEU A 31 9.63 19.32 2.86
N GLN A 32 10.52 18.73 2.07
CA GLN A 32 11.83 19.31 1.74
C GLN A 32 11.73 20.47 0.76
N SER A 33 10.81 20.42 -0.19
CA SER A 33 10.66 21.44 -1.25
C SER A 33 9.78 22.62 -0.85
N HIS A 34 8.86 22.46 0.13
CA HIS A 34 7.86 23.46 0.50
C HIS A 34 7.72 23.63 2.01
N SER A 35 8.41 24.64 2.54
CA SER A 35 8.41 24.98 3.98
C SER A 35 7.07 25.55 4.51
N HIS A 36 6.10 25.79 3.61
CA HIS A 36 4.81 26.43 3.96
C HIS A 36 3.61 25.49 3.92
N LEU A 37 3.84 24.19 3.62
CA LEU A 37 2.81 23.16 3.62
C LEU A 37 3.02 22.24 4.83
N ASP A 38 2.01 22.18 5.68
CA ASP A 38 1.91 21.21 6.78
C ASP A 38 1.06 20.02 6.29
N LEU A 39 1.49 18.80 6.60
CA LEU A 39 0.77 17.58 6.30
C LEU A 39 0.22 16.98 7.59
N ASP A 40 -1.06 16.69 7.62
CA ASP A 40 -1.72 15.87 8.63
C ASP A 40 -2.17 14.57 7.98
N ILE A 41 -1.52 13.44 8.35
CA ILE A 41 -1.66 12.16 7.66
C ILE A 41 -2.18 11.14 8.66
N GLU A 42 -3.32 10.54 8.34
CA GLU A 42 -3.94 9.52 9.18
C GLU A 42 -4.13 8.21 8.42
N SER A 43 -3.96 7.09 9.12
CA SER A 43 -4.19 5.76 8.56
C SER A 43 -5.53 5.20 9.01
N HIS A 44 -6.34 4.78 8.05
CA HIS A 44 -7.65 4.18 8.26
C HIS A 44 -7.91 3.07 7.22
N HIS A 45 -8.90 2.22 7.47
CA HIS A 45 -9.38 1.29 6.46
C HIS A 45 -10.14 2.00 5.34
N SER A 46 -10.12 1.41 4.13
CA SER A 46 -10.72 2.04 2.95
C SER A 46 -12.18 2.48 3.15
N ASN A 47 -13.00 1.67 3.81
CA ASN A 47 -14.41 2.02 4.07
C ASN A 47 -14.57 3.25 4.95
N GLU A 48 -13.78 3.33 6.04
CA GLU A 48 -13.79 4.47 6.96
C GLU A 48 -13.35 5.77 6.26
N LEU A 49 -12.39 5.67 5.33
CA LEU A 49 -11.89 6.82 4.58
C LEU A 49 -12.97 7.47 3.72
N TYR A 50 -13.91 6.69 3.15
CA TYR A 50 -15.03 7.26 2.42
C TYR A 50 -15.98 8.05 3.34
N ASP A 51 -16.28 7.52 4.53
CA ASP A 51 -17.13 8.20 5.52
C ASP A 51 -16.47 9.51 5.99
N LEU A 52 -15.22 9.44 6.42
CA LEU A 52 -14.46 10.59 6.91
C LEU A 52 -14.27 11.67 5.84
N LEU A 53 -14.04 11.27 4.58
CA LEU A 53 -13.96 12.21 3.47
C LEU A 53 -15.31 12.87 3.16
N SER A 54 -16.42 12.11 3.27
CA SER A 54 -17.77 12.68 3.08
C SER A 54 -18.12 13.70 4.14
N GLU A 55 -17.55 13.57 5.34
CA GLU A 55 -17.66 14.54 6.47
C GLU A 55 -16.62 15.67 6.40
N HIS A 56 -15.82 15.74 5.34
CA HIS A 56 -14.73 16.71 5.19
C HIS A 56 -13.66 16.65 6.30
N LYS A 57 -13.40 15.47 6.86
CA LYS A 57 -12.29 15.26 7.80
C LYS A 57 -10.94 15.26 7.11
N PHE A 58 -10.91 14.80 5.85
CA PHE A 58 -9.74 14.84 4.96
C PHE A 58 -10.01 15.72 3.74
N ASP A 59 -8.95 16.24 3.16
CA ASP A 59 -8.99 16.95 1.88
C ASP A 59 -8.84 15.99 0.69
N ILE A 60 -8.02 14.94 0.86
CA ILE A 60 -7.74 13.92 -0.12
C ILE A 60 -7.55 12.56 0.57
N GLY A 61 -7.93 11.49 -0.09
CA GLY A 61 -7.75 10.14 0.43
C GLY A 61 -7.19 9.16 -0.61
N PHE A 62 -6.60 8.07 -0.11
CA PHE A 62 -6.06 6.98 -0.95
C PHE A 62 -6.52 5.63 -0.41
N VAL A 63 -7.16 4.86 -1.29
CA VAL A 63 -7.83 3.61 -0.93
C VAL A 63 -7.56 2.52 -1.97
N TYR A 64 -7.74 1.27 -1.57
CA TYR A 64 -7.70 0.12 -2.48
C TYR A 64 -9.09 -0.44 -2.84
N GLN A 65 -10.14 0.21 -2.37
CA GLN A 65 -11.51 -0.20 -2.65
C GLN A 65 -12.27 0.92 -3.36
N HIS A 66 -12.86 0.61 -4.50
CA HIS A 66 -13.71 1.55 -5.23
C HIS A 66 -15.16 1.41 -4.76
N LEU A 67 -15.62 2.38 -3.96
CA LEU A 67 -17.00 2.46 -3.49
C LEU A 67 -17.75 3.60 -4.17
N HIS A 68 -19.03 3.37 -4.45
CA HIS A 68 -19.92 4.41 -4.94
C HIS A 68 -20.45 5.23 -3.76
N TYR A 69 -19.86 6.40 -3.58
CA TYR A 69 -20.23 7.33 -2.52
C TYR A 69 -20.75 8.64 -3.09
N LYS A 70 -21.85 9.15 -2.49
CA LYS A 70 -22.41 10.43 -2.92
C LYS A 70 -21.39 11.55 -2.69
N ASN A 71 -21.16 12.37 -3.73
CA ASN A 71 -20.23 13.49 -3.71
C ASN A 71 -18.75 13.15 -3.55
N ILE A 72 -18.36 11.87 -3.61
CA ILE A 72 -16.96 11.45 -3.67
C ILE A 72 -16.62 11.06 -5.12
N ILE A 73 -15.49 11.54 -5.58
CA ILE A 73 -14.89 11.14 -6.87
C ILE A 73 -13.74 10.21 -6.53
N ALA A 74 -13.75 9.02 -7.14
CA ALA A 74 -12.66 8.05 -7.07
C ALA A 74 -12.00 7.95 -8.45
N GLU A 75 -10.68 8.08 -8.49
CA GLU A 75 -9.86 8.02 -9.69
C GLU A 75 -8.76 6.98 -9.50
N GLN A 76 -8.66 6.02 -10.41
CA GLN A 76 -7.57 5.04 -10.39
C GLN A 76 -6.26 5.75 -10.69
N ILE A 77 -5.23 5.54 -9.86
CA ILE A 77 -3.93 6.17 -10.03
C ILE A 77 -2.81 5.19 -10.35
N PHE A 78 -2.85 3.96 -9.86
CA PHE A 78 -1.95 2.87 -10.25
C PHE A 78 -2.53 1.52 -9.85
N GLU A 79 -1.89 0.45 -10.32
CA GLU A 79 -2.14 -0.92 -9.89
C GLU A 79 -0.83 -1.65 -9.62
N GLU A 80 -0.88 -2.69 -8.80
CA GLU A 80 0.26 -3.50 -8.40
C GLU A 80 -0.07 -4.98 -8.53
N LYS A 81 0.93 -5.76 -8.92
CA LYS A 81 0.90 -7.22 -8.82
C LYS A 81 1.21 -7.67 -7.40
N LEU A 82 0.79 -8.88 -7.07
CA LEU A 82 1.13 -9.55 -5.83
C LEU A 82 1.99 -10.79 -6.12
N TYR A 83 2.95 -11.04 -5.24
CA TYR A 83 3.91 -12.12 -5.36
C TYR A 83 4.01 -12.91 -4.06
N LEU A 84 4.47 -14.15 -4.16
CA LEU A 84 4.93 -14.92 -3.02
C LEU A 84 6.30 -14.40 -2.57
N VAL A 85 6.44 -14.13 -1.29
CA VAL A 85 7.66 -13.62 -0.66
C VAL A 85 8.12 -14.60 0.41
N GLN A 86 9.36 -15.03 0.35
CA GLN A 86 10.04 -15.88 1.31
C GLN A 86 11.31 -15.18 1.83
N SER A 87 11.93 -15.73 2.87
CA SER A 87 13.23 -15.26 3.36
C SER A 87 14.33 -15.48 2.32
N GLU A 88 15.55 -15.01 2.59
CA GLU A 88 16.74 -15.28 1.78
C GLU A 88 17.08 -16.79 1.66
N HIS A 89 16.53 -17.60 2.57
CA HIS A 89 16.63 -19.07 2.56
C HIS A 89 15.27 -19.71 2.26
N PRO A 90 14.77 -19.58 1.02
CA PRO A 90 13.42 -20.01 0.70
C PRO A 90 13.24 -21.52 0.78
N VAL A 91 12.12 -21.96 1.31
CA VAL A 91 11.74 -23.40 1.30
C VAL A 91 11.49 -23.87 -0.12
N ILE A 92 10.94 -23.00 -0.97
CA ILE A 92 10.66 -23.29 -2.38
C ILE A 92 11.44 -22.32 -3.27
N PRO A 93 12.72 -22.62 -3.62
CA PRO A 93 13.58 -21.74 -4.41
C PRO A 93 13.28 -21.83 -5.91
N ARG A 94 12.09 -21.45 -6.33
CA ARG A 94 11.65 -21.45 -7.74
C ARG A 94 10.98 -20.12 -8.12
N ALA A 95 11.15 -19.72 -9.37
CA ALA A 95 10.55 -18.50 -9.91
C ALA A 95 9.01 -18.58 -9.95
N GLN A 96 8.45 -19.78 -10.13
CA GLN A 96 7.01 -20.03 -10.12
C GLN A 96 6.65 -21.12 -9.12
N VAL A 97 5.59 -20.89 -8.33
CA VAL A 97 5.13 -21.78 -7.26
C VAL A 97 3.62 -21.97 -7.37
N HIS A 98 3.14 -23.19 -7.15
CA HIS A 98 1.71 -23.46 -7.01
C HIS A 98 1.26 -23.23 -5.57
N THR A 99 0.04 -22.73 -5.39
CA THR A 99 -0.52 -22.46 -4.05
C THR A 99 -0.64 -23.71 -3.18
N ASP A 100 -0.85 -24.88 -3.77
CA ASP A 100 -0.94 -26.18 -3.09
C ASP A 100 0.39 -26.71 -2.55
N GLU A 101 1.50 -26.09 -2.95
CA GLU A 101 2.85 -26.41 -2.43
C GLU A 101 3.16 -25.63 -1.13
N LEU A 102 2.34 -24.65 -0.77
CA LEU A 102 2.56 -23.78 0.39
C LEU A 102 1.95 -24.38 1.66
N ASP A 103 2.74 -24.37 2.72
CA ASP A 103 2.24 -24.71 4.06
C ASP A 103 1.56 -23.49 4.70
N SER A 104 0.24 -23.46 4.70
CA SER A 104 -0.55 -22.37 5.27
C SER A 104 -0.27 -22.12 6.76
N SER A 105 0.23 -23.12 7.49
CA SER A 105 0.62 -22.95 8.89
C SER A 105 1.85 -22.05 9.06
N MET A 106 2.58 -21.73 7.99
CA MET A 106 3.74 -20.83 7.98
C MET A 106 3.44 -19.45 7.39
N GLU A 107 2.20 -19.22 6.99
CA GLU A 107 1.80 -17.95 6.39
C GLU A 107 1.81 -16.79 7.38
N LEU A 108 2.35 -15.66 6.93
CA LEU A 108 2.20 -14.35 7.53
C LEU A 108 1.13 -13.60 6.72
N PHE A 109 -0.09 -13.60 7.21
CA PHE A 109 -1.25 -13.13 6.48
C PHE A 109 -1.59 -11.67 6.79
N LEU A 110 -1.80 -10.89 5.74
CA LEU A 110 -2.43 -9.58 5.75
C LEU A 110 -3.48 -9.54 4.64
N SER A 111 -4.70 -9.16 4.97
CA SER A 111 -5.75 -8.98 3.97
C SER A 111 -5.54 -7.64 3.25
N TRP A 112 -5.13 -7.71 1.98
CA TRP A 112 -4.80 -6.52 1.19
C TRP A 112 -6.05 -5.76 0.73
N ASP A 113 -7.06 -6.48 0.26
CA ASP A 113 -8.38 -5.98 -0.14
C ASP A 113 -9.37 -7.16 -0.28
N ASP A 114 -10.63 -6.85 -0.57
CA ASP A 114 -11.69 -7.87 -0.68
C ASP A 114 -11.44 -8.86 -1.82
N ASN A 115 -10.89 -8.41 -2.96
CA ASN A 115 -10.60 -9.28 -4.09
C ASN A 115 -9.48 -10.27 -3.76
N PHE A 116 -8.45 -9.79 -3.07
CA PHE A 116 -7.40 -10.64 -2.55
C PHE A 116 -7.94 -11.66 -1.53
N GLN A 117 -8.82 -11.23 -0.61
CA GLN A 117 -9.43 -12.13 0.37
C GLN A 117 -10.23 -13.25 -0.31
N ILE A 118 -11.06 -12.93 -1.30
CA ILE A 118 -11.83 -13.92 -2.08
C ILE A 118 -10.89 -14.90 -2.79
N TRP A 119 -9.81 -14.40 -3.39
CA TRP A 119 -8.81 -15.22 -4.05
C TRP A 119 -8.09 -16.13 -3.04
N HIS A 120 -7.66 -15.57 -1.90
CA HIS A 120 -6.97 -16.28 -0.82
C HIS A 120 -7.84 -17.42 -0.27
N ASP A 121 -9.10 -17.14 0.03
CA ASP A 121 -10.05 -18.13 0.54
C ASP A 121 -10.28 -19.27 -0.46
N ARG A 122 -10.19 -18.99 -1.74
CA ARG A 122 -10.35 -20.00 -2.79
C ARG A 122 -9.13 -20.90 -2.95
N TRP A 123 -7.93 -20.34 -2.85
CA TRP A 123 -6.70 -21.05 -3.27
C TRP A 123 -5.80 -21.47 -2.09
N LEU A 124 -5.91 -20.81 -0.96
CA LEU A 124 -5.07 -21.03 0.23
C LEU A 124 -5.88 -21.36 1.49
N SER A 125 -7.19 -21.11 1.49
CA SER A 125 -8.06 -21.48 2.59
C SER A 125 -8.18 -23.00 2.68
N SER A 126 -7.22 -23.56 3.37
CA SER A 126 -7.30 -24.94 3.87
C SER A 126 -7.94 -24.93 5.27
N VAL A 127 -8.09 -26.11 5.85
CA VAL A 127 -8.52 -26.29 7.23
C VAL A 127 -7.57 -25.61 8.24
N THR A 128 -6.38 -25.23 7.80
CA THR A 128 -5.31 -24.63 8.62
C THR A 128 -5.36 -23.10 8.52
N ARG A 129 -5.38 -22.46 9.69
CA ARG A 129 -5.28 -20.98 9.75
C ARG A 129 -3.85 -20.52 9.46
N PRO A 130 -3.67 -19.29 8.94
CA PRO A 130 -2.36 -18.67 8.84
C PRO A 130 -1.61 -18.69 10.18
N HIS A 131 -0.29 -18.79 10.12
CA HIS A 131 0.57 -18.77 11.31
C HIS A 131 0.38 -17.49 12.12
N ILE A 132 0.36 -16.38 11.42
CA ILE A 132 0.12 -15.04 11.98
C ILE A 132 -0.82 -14.29 11.04
N SER A 133 -1.81 -13.63 11.61
CA SER A 133 -2.65 -12.65 10.90
C SER A 133 -2.51 -11.30 11.58
N ALA A 134 -2.17 -10.27 10.83
CA ALA A 134 -2.03 -8.91 11.32
C ALA A 134 -2.61 -7.91 10.30
N ASP A 135 -2.84 -6.69 10.73
CA ASP A 135 -3.41 -5.61 9.93
C ASP A 135 -2.38 -4.58 9.46
N THR A 136 -1.12 -4.70 9.91
CA THR A 136 -0.03 -3.81 9.51
C THR A 136 1.21 -4.58 9.05
N ILE A 137 1.90 -4.02 8.03
CA ILE A 137 3.15 -4.58 7.51
C ILE A 137 4.24 -4.58 8.59
N THR A 138 4.34 -3.50 9.34
CA THR A 138 5.36 -3.33 10.37
C THR A 138 5.29 -4.41 11.44
N LEU A 139 4.07 -4.83 11.82
CA LEU A 139 3.89 -5.92 12.78
C LEU A 139 4.30 -7.26 12.17
N LEU A 140 3.88 -7.56 10.94
CA LEU A 140 4.26 -8.79 10.25
C LEU A 140 5.77 -8.90 10.08
N ASP A 141 6.44 -7.82 9.67
CA ASP A 141 7.90 -7.79 9.54
C ASP A 141 8.61 -8.12 10.86
N ARG A 142 8.15 -7.53 11.95
CA ARG A 142 8.70 -7.81 13.29
C ARG A 142 8.47 -9.24 13.76
N LEU A 143 7.39 -9.88 13.33
CA LEU A 143 7.03 -11.25 13.70
C LEU A 143 7.60 -12.30 12.73
N TRP A 144 8.14 -11.90 11.61
CA TRP A 144 8.80 -12.78 10.66
C TRP A 144 10.13 -13.27 11.20
N LYS A 145 10.14 -14.41 11.87
CA LYS A 145 11.31 -14.95 12.61
C LYS A 145 11.86 -16.26 12.06
N LYS A 146 11.08 -16.97 11.21
CA LYS A 146 11.44 -18.27 10.68
C LYS A 146 11.67 -18.18 9.17
N ASP A 147 12.64 -18.94 8.67
CA ASP A 147 12.89 -19.02 7.23
C ASP A 147 11.76 -19.70 6.47
N GLU A 148 11.01 -20.58 7.14
CA GLU A 148 9.83 -21.24 6.58
C GLU A 148 8.63 -20.31 6.43
N ASN A 149 8.61 -19.16 7.10
CA ASN A 149 7.54 -18.20 6.94
C ASN A 149 7.53 -17.59 5.52
N TRP A 150 6.34 -17.37 5.04
CA TRP A 150 6.08 -16.76 3.75
C TRP A 150 4.87 -15.82 3.83
N MET A 151 4.79 -14.91 2.89
CA MET A 151 3.63 -14.03 2.72
C MET A 151 3.35 -13.80 1.24
N ILE A 152 2.14 -13.34 0.93
CA ILE A 152 1.82 -12.78 -0.37
C ILE A 152 1.75 -11.27 -0.20
N ALA A 153 2.51 -10.53 -1.01
CA ALA A 153 2.64 -9.09 -0.87
C ALA A 153 2.62 -8.38 -2.22
N PRO A 154 2.09 -7.13 -2.26
CA PRO A 154 2.17 -6.28 -3.44
C PRO A 154 3.57 -5.72 -3.65
N GLU A 155 3.87 -5.31 -4.88
CA GLU A 155 5.18 -4.83 -5.32
C GLU A 155 5.78 -3.74 -4.42
N SER A 156 4.98 -2.77 -4.01
CA SER A 156 5.44 -1.67 -3.13
C SER A 156 5.90 -2.18 -1.77
N VAL A 157 5.15 -3.12 -1.19
CA VAL A 157 5.49 -3.71 0.10
C VAL A 157 6.74 -4.56 0.02
N ILE A 158 6.92 -5.31 -1.07
CA ILE A 158 8.15 -6.09 -1.31
C ILE A 158 9.35 -5.15 -1.39
N GLN A 159 9.22 -4.04 -2.12
CA GLN A 159 10.28 -3.05 -2.20
C GLN A 159 10.60 -2.43 -0.84
N GLU A 160 9.59 -2.06 -0.07
CA GLU A 160 9.79 -1.54 1.29
C GLU A 160 10.50 -2.54 2.20
N LEU A 161 10.05 -3.79 2.23
CA LEU A 161 10.68 -4.85 3.03
C LEU A 161 12.12 -5.13 2.60
N SER A 162 12.45 -4.98 1.32
CA SER A 162 13.80 -5.23 0.79
C SER A 162 14.86 -4.24 1.29
N HIS A 163 14.44 -3.09 1.85
CA HIS A 163 15.36 -2.18 2.54
C HIS A 163 15.86 -2.71 3.89
N TYR A 164 15.16 -3.66 4.48
CA TYR A 164 15.43 -4.17 5.83
C TYR A 164 15.86 -5.63 5.86
N ARG A 165 15.59 -6.37 4.79
CA ARG A 165 15.91 -7.80 4.70
C ARG A 165 16.09 -8.29 3.27
N SER A 166 16.88 -9.33 3.11
CA SER A 166 16.96 -10.05 1.85
C SER A 166 15.72 -10.93 1.66
N LEU A 167 15.14 -10.91 0.48
CA LEU A 167 13.90 -11.61 0.14
C LEU A 167 14.10 -12.51 -1.08
N TYR A 168 13.39 -13.61 -1.11
CA TYR A 168 13.21 -14.43 -2.31
C TYR A 168 11.77 -14.28 -2.81
N VAL A 169 11.60 -13.82 -4.04
CA VAL A 169 10.30 -13.53 -4.62
C VAL A 169 9.96 -14.51 -5.73
N SER A 170 8.74 -15.04 -5.71
CA SER A 170 8.22 -15.97 -6.71
C SER A 170 6.87 -15.51 -7.25
N GLU A 171 6.59 -15.82 -8.50
CA GLU A 171 5.23 -15.72 -9.03
C GLU A 171 4.39 -16.91 -8.57
N LEU A 172 3.11 -16.69 -8.36
CA LEU A 172 2.14 -17.75 -8.12
C LEU A 172 1.51 -18.18 -9.44
N VAL A 173 1.44 -19.49 -9.70
CA VAL A 173 0.77 -20.01 -10.91
C VAL A 173 -0.71 -19.63 -10.90
N ASN A 174 -1.35 -19.74 -9.74
CA ASN A 174 -2.70 -19.21 -9.53
C ASN A 174 -2.60 -17.74 -9.12
N THR A 175 -2.31 -16.85 -10.06
CA THR A 175 -2.02 -15.44 -9.82
C THR A 175 -3.13 -14.73 -9.04
N PRO A 176 -2.82 -14.04 -7.93
CA PRO A 176 -3.77 -13.16 -7.26
C PRO A 176 -4.22 -12.00 -8.17
N PRO A 177 -5.39 -11.43 -7.94
CA PRO A 177 -5.81 -10.22 -8.65
C PRO A 177 -4.87 -9.06 -8.34
N ASN A 178 -4.63 -8.19 -9.33
CA ASN A 178 -3.88 -6.97 -9.10
C ASN A 178 -4.59 -6.09 -8.08
N ARG A 179 -3.82 -5.38 -7.28
CA ARG A 179 -4.31 -4.43 -6.29
C ARG A 179 -4.37 -3.03 -6.93
N VAL A 180 -5.54 -2.42 -6.93
CA VAL A 180 -5.77 -1.13 -7.61
C VAL A 180 -5.89 -0.02 -6.58
N CYS A 181 -5.07 1.01 -6.70
CA CYS A 181 -5.12 2.20 -5.85
C CYS A 181 -5.97 3.29 -6.48
N TYR A 182 -6.85 3.86 -5.67
CA TYR A 182 -7.71 4.98 -6.03
C TYR A 182 -7.40 6.20 -5.17
N LYS A 183 -7.25 7.34 -5.82
CA LYS A 183 -7.32 8.66 -5.19
C LYS A 183 -8.80 9.01 -5.03
N ILE A 184 -9.21 9.40 -3.83
CA ILE A 184 -10.57 9.85 -3.54
C ILE A 184 -10.57 11.28 -3.04
N ARG A 185 -11.54 12.07 -3.50
CA ARG A 185 -11.72 13.45 -3.10
C ARG A 185 -13.19 13.82 -3.07
N HIS A 186 -13.54 14.79 -2.24
CA HIS A 186 -14.90 15.34 -2.24
C HIS A 186 -15.13 16.16 -3.51
N ARG A 187 -16.30 16.03 -4.16
CA ARG A 187 -16.68 16.79 -5.37
C ARG A 187 -16.69 18.29 -5.11
N TYR A 188 -17.01 18.67 -3.89
CA TYR A 188 -17.09 20.07 -3.43
C TYR A 188 -16.06 20.27 -2.29
N PRO A 189 -14.76 20.45 -2.60
CA PRO A 189 -13.73 20.62 -1.59
C PRO A 189 -13.89 21.95 -0.82
N LYS A 190 -13.30 22.01 0.36
CA LYS A 190 -13.19 23.26 1.11
C LYS A 190 -12.33 24.26 0.34
N VAL A 191 -12.84 25.49 0.18
CA VAL A 191 -12.13 26.54 -0.58
C VAL A 191 -10.79 26.91 0.06
N SER A 192 -10.70 26.88 1.40
CA SER A 192 -9.48 27.19 2.16
C SER A 192 -8.28 26.29 1.81
N ASN A 193 -8.54 25.04 1.42
CA ASN A 193 -7.48 24.03 1.23
C ASN A 193 -7.22 23.73 -0.26
N LYS A 194 -7.92 24.44 -1.16
CA LYS A 194 -7.85 24.16 -2.60
C LYS A 194 -6.44 24.24 -3.15
N LEU A 195 -5.67 25.27 -2.80
CA LEU A 195 -4.30 25.44 -3.27
C LEU A 195 -3.35 24.33 -2.76
N ALA A 196 -3.53 23.91 -1.51
CA ALA A 196 -2.75 22.82 -0.93
C ALA A 196 -3.02 21.49 -1.66
N VAL A 197 -4.30 21.21 -1.97
CA VAL A 197 -4.70 20.01 -2.72
C VAL A 197 -4.16 20.05 -4.14
N GLU A 198 -4.31 21.14 -4.88
CA GLU A 198 -3.82 21.30 -6.26
C GLU A 198 -2.30 21.12 -6.33
N TYR A 199 -1.58 21.71 -5.36
CA TYR A 199 -0.14 21.54 -5.27
C TYR A 199 0.24 20.06 -5.02
N PHE A 200 -0.39 19.43 -4.04
CA PHE A 200 -0.14 18.03 -3.73
C PHE A 200 -0.46 17.10 -4.91
N GLU A 201 -1.57 17.32 -5.61
CA GLU A 201 -1.94 16.54 -6.80
C GLU A 201 -0.90 16.65 -7.90
N HIS A 202 -0.32 17.84 -8.10
CA HIS A 202 0.77 18.03 -9.08
C HIS A 202 2.04 17.25 -8.70
N GLU A 203 2.44 17.29 -7.43
CA GLU A 203 3.61 16.52 -6.96
C GLU A 203 3.33 15.00 -6.99
N LEU A 204 2.10 14.58 -6.69
CA LEU A 204 1.67 13.20 -6.82
C LEU A 204 1.78 12.68 -8.26
N GLU A 205 1.33 13.44 -9.24
CA GLU A 205 1.44 13.07 -10.67
C GLU A 205 2.91 12.89 -11.06
N ARG A 206 3.77 13.84 -10.71
CA ARG A 206 5.22 13.75 -10.97
C ARG A 206 5.87 12.55 -10.28
N PHE A 207 5.46 12.26 -9.06
CA PHE A 207 5.95 11.11 -8.30
C PHE A 207 5.54 9.79 -8.97
N LEU A 208 4.28 9.65 -9.38
CA LEU A 208 3.76 8.45 -10.02
C LEU A 208 4.40 8.22 -11.40
N GLU A 209 4.68 9.27 -12.19
CA GLU A 209 5.38 9.17 -13.47
C GLU A 209 6.82 8.61 -13.33
N LYS A 210 7.48 8.92 -12.21
CA LYS A 210 8.84 8.43 -11.91
C LYS A 210 8.85 7.04 -11.26
N ARG A 211 7.71 6.58 -10.75
CA ARG A 211 7.60 5.35 -10.00
C ARG A 211 7.66 4.14 -10.94
N HIS A 212 8.82 3.52 -11.02
CA HIS A 212 9.02 2.26 -11.73
C HIS A 212 9.42 1.19 -10.72
N LEU A 213 8.52 0.23 -10.48
CA LEU A 213 8.81 -0.93 -9.64
C LEU A 213 9.33 -2.06 -10.51
N HIS A 214 10.45 -2.63 -10.11
CA HIS A 214 11.00 -3.84 -10.71
C HIS A 214 11.28 -4.85 -9.60
N ILE A 215 10.53 -5.93 -9.60
CA ILE A 215 10.67 -7.00 -8.62
C ILE A 215 11.42 -8.16 -9.29
N PRO A 216 12.67 -8.44 -8.90
CA PRO A 216 13.41 -9.58 -9.41
C PRO A 216 12.80 -10.89 -8.88
N VAL A 217 12.38 -11.76 -9.79
CA VAL A 217 11.74 -13.03 -9.48
C VAL A 217 12.73 -14.19 -9.63
N GLY A 218 12.68 -15.14 -8.69
CA GLY A 218 13.50 -16.36 -8.72
C GLY A 218 14.94 -16.18 -8.25
N VAL A 219 15.24 -15.06 -7.60
CA VAL A 219 16.56 -14.76 -7.03
C VAL A 219 16.42 -14.14 -5.64
N VAL A 220 17.48 -14.26 -4.82
CA VAL A 220 17.56 -13.49 -3.57
C VAL A 220 17.84 -12.03 -3.89
N TRP A 221 17.05 -11.15 -3.31
CA TRP A 221 17.11 -9.73 -3.58
C TRP A 221 17.03 -8.91 -2.30
N HIS A 222 17.79 -7.82 -2.27
CA HIS A 222 17.69 -6.68 -1.33
C HIS A 222 17.95 -5.39 -2.09
N SER A 223 17.29 -4.33 -1.75
CA SER A 223 17.46 -3.01 -2.38
C SER A 223 18.54 -2.18 -1.70
#